data_a789ba519b721c4f22e5e0b8c039f1f0
#
_entry.id   a789ba519b721c4f22e5e0b8c039f1f0
#
_cell.length_a   1.000
_cell.length_b   1.000
_cell.length_c   1.000
_cell.angle_alpha   90.00
_cell.angle_beta   90.00
_cell.angle_gamma   90.00
#
_symmetry.space_group_name_H-M   'P 1'
#
loop_
_entity.id
_entity.type
_entity.pdbx_description
1 polymer ?
#
loop_
_entity_poly.entity_id
_entity_poly.type
_entity_poly.pdbx_seq_one_letter_code
_entity_poly.pdbx_strand_id
1 'polypeptide(L)'
;YYNAEEGLRYAFLDDGTSATLKEFFELYDKYKQTLEQLHKLQIGDEASGGSFYDGPPCLQILAKSKISEGGRNNGLFNLGVYLRKAYPDSWESEILTYNMQYLDPPLPLSEVNIVAKQLEKKDYAYKCNDAPISSHCNKELCQTRKFGIGAAIQNAAIGNLRKYNSVPPVWFLDVNGEPLELDTEALLSQPVFQK
;
A
#
# COMPACT_ATOMS: atom_id res chain seq x y z
N TYR A 1 7.16 12.32 -31.90
CA TYR A 1 7.87 12.62 -33.15
C TYR A 1 6.92 12.48 -34.35
N TYR A 2 6.97 13.41 -35.27
CA TYR A 2 6.18 13.41 -36.49
C TYR A 2 7.12 13.35 -37.71
N ASN A 3 6.96 12.32 -38.52
CA ASN A 3 7.67 12.22 -39.78
C ASN A 3 6.82 12.84 -40.90
N ALA A 4 7.27 14.01 -41.40
CA ALA A 4 6.50 14.75 -42.40
C ALA A 4 6.53 14.08 -43.78
N GLU A 5 7.54 13.28 -44.08
CA GLU A 5 7.66 12.56 -45.39
C GLU A 5 6.69 11.39 -45.47
N GLU A 6 6.45 10.71 -44.34
CA GLU A 6 5.55 9.59 -44.25
C GLU A 6 4.15 9.99 -43.79
N GLY A 7 3.98 11.22 -43.25
CA GLY A 7 2.74 11.70 -42.68
C GLY A 7 2.33 10.97 -41.40
N LEU A 8 3.26 10.28 -40.75
CA LEU A 8 3.00 9.44 -39.60
C LEU A 8 3.56 10.06 -38.30
N ARG A 9 2.92 9.76 -37.20
CA ARG A 9 3.38 10.09 -35.85
C ARG A 9 3.91 8.84 -35.17
N TYR A 10 5.10 8.98 -34.56
CA TYR A 10 5.79 7.90 -33.87
C TYR A 10 5.94 8.22 -32.39
N ALA A 11 5.89 7.17 -31.56
CA ALA A 11 6.34 7.18 -30.20
C ALA A 11 7.62 6.35 -30.09
N PHE A 12 8.56 6.79 -29.25
CA PHE A 12 9.74 5.99 -28.91
C PHE A 12 9.42 5.12 -27.70
N LEU A 13 9.82 3.86 -27.75
CA LEU A 13 9.68 2.90 -26.67
C LEU A 13 11.01 2.85 -25.88
N ASP A 14 10.96 2.38 -24.63
CA ASP A 14 12.13 2.32 -23.74
C ASP A 14 13.26 1.42 -24.24
N ASP A 15 12.95 0.46 -25.12
CA ASP A 15 13.92 -0.42 -25.78
C ASP A 15 14.64 0.22 -26.97
N GLY A 16 14.38 1.50 -27.25
CA GLY A 16 14.93 2.23 -28.38
C GLY A 16 14.24 1.98 -29.72
N THR A 17 13.21 1.17 -29.76
CA THR A 17 12.38 0.98 -30.95
C THR A 17 11.36 2.12 -31.11
N SER A 18 10.78 2.26 -32.28
CA SER A 18 9.71 3.23 -32.53
C SER A 18 8.46 2.52 -33.05
N ALA A 19 7.31 3.04 -32.63
CA ALA A 19 6.01 2.57 -33.09
C ALA A 19 5.21 3.75 -33.62
N THR A 20 4.31 3.49 -34.55
CA THR A 20 3.32 4.50 -34.96
C THR A 20 2.41 4.80 -33.77
N LEU A 21 1.85 6.02 -33.71
CA LEU A 21 0.91 6.37 -32.65
C LEU A 21 -0.27 5.41 -32.59
N LYS A 22 -0.70 4.89 -33.75
CA LYS A 22 -1.79 3.91 -33.79
C LYS A 22 -1.40 2.61 -33.10
N GLU A 23 -0.22 2.04 -33.43
CA GLU A 23 0.30 0.83 -32.80
C GLU A 23 0.53 1.04 -31.28
N PHE A 24 1.04 2.22 -30.91
CA PHE A 24 1.19 2.59 -29.50
C PHE A 24 -0.14 2.59 -28.75
N PHE A 25 -1.19 3.19 -29.31
CA PHE A 25 -2.50 3.21 -28.66
C PHE A 25 -3.14 1.83 -28.62
N GLU A 26 -3.00 1.01 -29.66
CA GLU A 26 -3.47 -0.39 -29.64
C GLU A 26 -2.74 -1.21 -28.57
N LEU A 27 -1.44 -1.03 -28.42
CA LEU A 27 -0.63 -1.67 -27.38
C LEU A 27 -1.03 -1.17 -25.97
N TYR A 28 -1.22 0.14 -25.82
CA TYR A 28 -1.66 0.77 -24.58
C TYR A 28 -3.04 0.26 -24.14
N ASP A 29 -4.01 0.21 -25.06
CA ASP A 29 -5.36 -0.28 -24.76
C ASP A 29 -5.33 -1.76 -24.38
N LYS A 30 -4.54 -2.57 -25.07
CA LYS A 30 -4.34 -3.98 -24.73
C LYS A 30 -3.70 -4.14 -23.36
N TYR A 31 -2.68 -3.32 -23.03
CA TYR A 31 -2.01 -3.34 -21.74
C TYR A 31 -2.94 -2.89 -20.61
N LYS A 32 -3.71 -1.84 -20.87
CA LYS A 32 -4.74 -1.34 -19.96
C LYS A 32 -5.81 -2.39 -19.68
N GLN A 33 -6.33 -3.05 -20.72
CA GLN A 33 -7.29 -4.15 -20.57
C GLN A 33 -6.68 -5.32 -19.77
N THR A 34 -5.41 -5.65 -20.01
CA THR A 34 -4.71 -6.70 -19.25
C THR A 34 -4.54 -6.30 -17.79
N LEU A 35 -4.17 -5.05 -17.50
CA LEU A 35 -4.10 -4.53 -16.15
C LEU A 35 -5.45 -4.49 -15.47
N GLU A 36 -6.52 -4.10 -16.17
CA GLU A 36 -7.89 -4.14 -15.66
C GLU A 36 -8.36 -5.58 -15.41
N GLN A 37 -7.99 -6.53 -16.26
CA GLN A 37 -8.28 -7.95 -16.05
C GLN A 37 -7.49 -8.52 -14.88
N LEU A 38 -6.19 -8.21 -14.75
CA LEU A 38 -5.38 -8.57 -13.60
C LEU A 38 -5.90 -7.93 -12.32
N HIS A 39 -6.30 -6.68 -12.40
CA HIS A 39 -6.96 -5.96 -11.31
C HIS A 39 -8.29 -6.64 -10.94
N LYS A 40 -9.11 -7.01 -11.94
CA LYS A 40 -10.34 -7.78 -11.72
C LYS A 40 -10.10 -9.20 -11.19
N LEU A 41 -9.04 -9.87 -11.60
CA LEU A 41 -8.64 -11.18 -11.04
C LEU A 41 -8.14 -11.03 -9.60
N GLN A 42 -7.46 -9.95 -9.28
CA GLN A 42 -7.14 -9.57 -7.90
C GLN A 42 -8.38 -9.08 -7.15
N ILE A 43 -9.30 -8.38 -7.83
CA ILE A 43 -10.60 -7.86 -7.35
C ILE A 43 -11.71 -8.92 -7.44
N GLY A 44 -11.49 -10.07 -8.03
CA GLY A 44 -12.50 -11.14 -8.09
C GLY A 44 -13.01 -11.57 -6.71
N ASP A 45 -12.21 -11.29 -5.67
CA ASP A 45 -12.60 -11.29 -4.26
C ASP A 45 -12.94 -9.89 -3.71
N GLU A 46 -12.68 -8.81 -4.45
CA GLU A 46 -12.71 -7.42 -4.00
C GLU A 46 -13.93 -6.63 -4.47
N ALA A 47 -14.58 -7.06 -5.54
CA ALA A 47 -15.84 -6.43 -6.03
C ALA A 47 -17.01 -6.58 -5.05
N SER A 48 -16.83 -7.35 -3.97
CA SER A 48 -17.78 -7.46 -2.87
C SER A 48 -17.41 -6.61 -1.65
N GLY A 49 -16.45 -5.68 -1.76
CA GLY A 49 -16.07 -4.82 -0.64
C GLY A 49 -15.66 -5.64 0.59
N GLY A 50 -14.91 -6.71 0.38
CA GLY A 50 -14.48 -7.60 1.46
C GLY A 50 -13.77 -6.82 2.56
N SER A 51 -14.13 -7.10 3.80
CA SER A 51 -13.49 -6.50 4.96
C SER A 51 -11.98 -6.60 4.85
N PHE A 52 -11.27 -5.50 5.18
CA PHE A 52 -9.79 -5.42 5.14
C PHE A 52 -9.16 -5.39 3.74
N TYR A 53 -9.87 -4.94 2.73
CA TYR A 53 -9.35 -4.80 1.36
C TYR A 53 -7.96 -4.14 1.30
N ASP A 54 -7.80 -3.01 1.98
CA ASP A 54 -6.55 -2.25 2.08
C ASP A 54 -5.64 -2.70 3.25
N GLY A 55 -6.06 -3.72 3.97
CA GLY A 55 -5.38 -4.23 5.15
C GLY A 55 -4.52 -5.47 4.90
N PRO A 56 -3.92 -6.02 5.97
CA PRO A 56 -3.12 -7.23 5.89
C PRO A 56 -3.89 -8.41 5.30
N PRO A 57 -3.32 -9.17 4.34
CA PRO A 57 -3.97 -10.35 3.75
C PRO A 57 -4.36 -11.42 4.78
N CYS A 58 -3.58 -11.57 5.85
CA CYS A 58 -3.90 -12.48 6.95
C CYS A 58 -5.22 -12.11 7.66
N LEU A 59 -5.52 -10.82 7.82
CA LEU A 59 -6.79 -10.38 8.40
C LEU A 59 -7.96 -10.66 7.46
N GLN A 60 -7.78 -10.55 6.15
CA GLN A 60 -8.81 -10.93 5.17
C GLN A 60 -9.17 -12.42 5.27
N ILE A 61 -8.15 -13.30 5.40
CA ILE A 61 -8.37 -14.74 5.54
C ILE A 61 -9.11 -15.04 6.85
N LEU A 62 -8.64 -14.46 7.95
CA LEU A 62 -9.25 -14.65 9.27
C LEU A 62 -10.68 -14.10 9.35
N ALA A 63 -10.98 -13.02 8.63
CA ALA A 63 -12.34 -12.49 8.56
C ALA A 63 -13.31 -13.46 7.86
N LYS A 64 -12.86 -14.19 6.85
CA LYS A 64 -13.66 -15.20 6.14
C LYS A 64 -13.91 -16.44 7.01
N SER A 65 -12.91 -16.90 7.76
CA SER A 65 -12.96 -18.13 8.56
C SER A 65 -13.45 -17.92 10.00
N LYS A 66 -13.57 -16.67 10.45
CA LYS A 66 -13.67 -16.24 11.84
C LYS A 66 -12.49 -16.68 12.72
N ILE A 67 -12.27 -15.98 13.80
CA ILE A 67 -11.17 -16.24 14.74
C ILE A 67 -11.71 -17.04 15.92
N SER A 68 -11.28 -18.31 16.00
CA SER A 68 -11.72 -19.23 17.05
C SER A 68 -11.03 -19.01 18.39
N GLU A 69 -11.51 -19.73 19.39
CA GLU A 69 -10.95 -19.76 20.73
C GLU A 69 -9.43 -20.03 20.73
N GLY A 70 -8.71 -19.43 21.66
CA GLY A 70 -7.25 -19.47 21.72
C GLY A 70 -6.55 -18.36 20.92
N GLY A 71 -7.16 -17.88 19.80
CA GLY A 71 -6.60 -16.80 18.98
C GLY A 71 -7.33 -15.45 19.13
N ARG A 72 -8.46 -15.41 19.82
CA ARG A 72 -9.40 -14.27 19.82
C ARG A 72 -8.80 -12.95 20.31
N ASN A 73 -8.15 -12.98 21.47
CA ASN A 73 -7.57 -11.75 22.06
C ASN A 73 -6.50 -11.14 21.15
N ASN A 74 -5.59 -11.96 20.65
CA ASN A 74 -4.55 -11.52 19.73
C ASN A 74 -5.11 -11.14 18.35
N GLY A 75 -6.14 -11.85 17.91
CA GLY A 75 -6.90 -11.52 16.72
C GLY A 75 -7.56 -10.15 16.82
N LEU A 76 -8.31 -9.89 17.89
CA LEU A 76 -8.95 -8.60 18.14
C LEU A 76 -7.92 -7.45 18.25
N PHE A 77 -6.77 -7.71 18.86
CA PHE A 77 -5.68 -6.74 18.93
C PHE A 77 -5.22 -6.33 17.51
N ASN A 78 -4.98 -7.30 16.61
CA ASN A 78 -4.54 -7.01 15.25
C ASN A 78 -5.65 -6.35 14.40
N LEU A 79 -6.92 -6.73 14.61
CA LEU A 79 -8.07 -6.04 14.03
C LEU A 79 -8.13 -4.57 14.49
N GLY A 80 -7.89 -4.33 15.77
CA GLY A 80 -7.84 -2.99 16.34
C GLY A 80 -6.67 -2.15 15.81
N VAL A 81 -5.51 -2.75 15.58
CA VAL A 81 -4.38 -2.07 14.90
C VAL A 81 -4.77 -1.63 13.49
N TYR A 82 -5.47 -2.48 12.76
CA TYR A 82 -6.02 -2.12 11.45
C TYR A 82 -7.03 -0.97 11.55
N LEU A 83 -8.00 -1.08 12.47
CA LEU A 83 -9.02 -0.07 12.66
C LEU A 83 -8.44 1.30 12.96
N ARG A 84 -7.45 1.39 13.83
CA ARG A 84 -6.77 2.66 14.14
C ARG A 84 -6.11 3.29 12.93
N LYS A 85 -5.57 2.48 12.01
CA LYS A 85 -4.96 2.97 10.77
C LYS A 85 -6.01 3.38 9.73
N ALA A 86 -7.07 2.60 9.60
CA ALA A 86 -8.09 2.80 8.56
C ALA A 86 -9.16 3.82 8.97
N TYR A 87 -9.52 3.85 10.25
CA TYR A 87 -10.60 4.65 10.80
C TYR A 87 -10.18 5.34 12.11
N PRO A 88 -9.21 6.27 12.08
CA PRO A 88 -8.61 6.86 13.28
C PRO A 88 -9.62 7.54 14.18
N ASP A 89 -10.70 8.11 13.61
CA ASP A 89 -11.72 8.86 14.35
C ASP A 89 -12.84 8.00 14.92
N SER A 90 -13.02 6.75 14.46
CA SER A 90 -14.15 5.88 14.84
C SER A 90 -13.75 4.47 15.31
N TRP A 91 -12.47 4.14 15.34
CA TRP A 91 -11.98 2.79 15.63
C TRP A 91 -12.49 2.23 16.98
N GLU A 92 -12.68 3.08 17.99
CA GLU A 92 -13.16 2.67 19.33
C GLU A 92 -14.59 2.16 19.29
N SER A 93 -15.45 2.78 18.50
CA SER A 93 -16.82 2.31 18.29
C SER A 93 -16.88 1.07 17.41
N GLU A 94 -15.97 0.96 16.47
CA GLU A 94 -15.94 -0.15 15.51
C GLU A 94 -15.38 -1.46 16.11
N ILE A 95 -14.48 -1.39 17.09
CA ILE A 95 -13.81 -2.58 17.64
C ILE A 95 -14.81 -3.59 18.23
N LEU A 96 -15.91 -3.11 18.82
CA LEU A 96 -16.97 -3.98 19.34
C LEU A 96 -17.74 -4.69 18.23
N THR A 97 -18.04 -3.96 17.15
CA THR A 97 -18.70 -4.52 15.96
C THR A 97 -17.81 -5.60 15.34
N TYR A 98 -16.51 -5.35 15.21
CA TYR A 98 -15.54 -6.30 14.68
C TYR A 98 -15.37 -7.53 15.58
N ASN A 99 -15.41 -7.37 16.90
CA ASN A 99 -15.45 -8.49 17.82
C ASN A 99 -16.65 -9.42 17.57
N MET A 100 -17.84 -8.87 17.40
CA MET A 100 -19.05 -9.64 17.13
C MET A 100 -19.02 -10.30 15.75
N GLN A 101 -18.45 -9.64 14.77
CA GLN A 101 -18.47 -10.10 13.38
C GLN A 101 -17.41 -11.15 13.07
N TYR A 102 -16.19 -11.01 13.61
CA TYR A 102 -15.03 -11.79 13.19
C TYR A 102 -14.51 -12.79 14.23
N LEU A 103 -14.98 -12.75 15.46
CA LEU A 103 -14.60 -13.69 16.50
C LEU A 103 -15.71 -14.71 16.78
N ASP A 104 -15.34 -15.97 17.03
CA ASP A 104 -16.28 -17.04 17.34
C ASP A 104 -15.80 -17.95 18.49
N PRO A 105 -16.46 -17.91 19.66
CA PRO A 105 -17.44 -16.91 20.07
C PRO A 105 -16.81 -15.53 20.29
N PRO A 106 -17.58 -14.44 20.24
CA PRO A 106 -17.08 -13.09 20.54
C PRO A 106 -16.46 -13.01 21.94
N LEU A 107 -15.47 -12.12 22.12
CA LEU A 107 -14.96 -11.81 23.46
C LEU A 107 -15.98 -11.04 24.30
N PRO A 108 -16.01 -11.25 25.60
CA PRO A 108 -16.82 -10.44 26.49
C PRO A 108 -16.37 -8.98 26.50
N LEU A 109 -17.31 -8.06 26.76
CA LEU A 109 -17.04 -6.61 26.70
C LEU A 109 -15.86 -6.19 27.58
N SER A 110 -15.66 -6.84 28.73
CA SER A 110 -14.49 -6.58 29.60
C SER A 110 -13.16 -6.80 28.92
N GLU A 111 -13.03 -7.87 28.14
CA GLU A 111 -11.80 -8.18 27.39
C GLU A 111 -11.64 -7.25 26.19
N VAL A 112 -12.71 -6.93 25.47
CA VAL A 112 -12.67 -5.92 24.39
C VAL A 112 -12.16 -4.59 24.91
N ASN A 113 -12.65 -4.13 26.08
CA ASN A 113 -12.22 -2.89 26.72
C ASN A 113 -10.73 -2.92 27.12
N ILE A 114 -10.20 -4.08 27.54
CA ILE A 114 -8.77 -4.22 27.84
C ILE A 114 -7.94 -4.02 26.57
N VAL A 115 -8.34 -4.65 25.46
CA VAL A 115 -7.66 -4.50 24.17
C VAL A 115 -7.74 -3.06 23.68
N ALA A 116 -8.91 -2.43 23.75
CA ALA A 116 -9.10 -1.04 23.36
C ALA A 116 -8.17 -0.09 24.16
N LYS A 117 -8.20 -0.18 25.49
CA LYS A 117 -7.32 0.61 26.37
C LYS A 117 -5.82 0.36 26.12
N GLN A 118 -5.46 -0.84 25.69
CA GLN A 118 -4.08 -1.11 25.30
C GLN A 118 -3.73 -0.35 24.02
N LEU A 119 -4.62 -0.39 23.03
CA LEU A 119 -4.43 0.26 21.73
C LEU A 119 -4.37 1.79 21.84
N GLU A 120 -5.06 2.40 22.78
CA GLU A 120 -5.03 3.86 23.03
C GLU A 120 -3.62 4.38 23.41
N LYS A 121 -2.82 3.55 24.08
CA LYS A 121 -1.56 4.01 24.72
C LYS A 121 -0.50 4.46 23.74
N LYS A 122 -0.44 3.87 22.54
CA LYS A 122 0.53 4.17 21.50
C LYS A 122 0.15 3.55 20.17
N ASP A 123 0.84 3.91 19.11
CA ASP A 123 0.72 3.23 17.82
C ASP A 123 1.44 1.89 17.84
N TYR A 124 0.67 0.84 17.66
CA TYR A 124 1.18 -0.52 17.64
C TYR A 124 1.35 -1.03 16.19
N ALA A 125 2.39 -1.84 15.99
CA ALA A 125 2.51 -2.67 14.79
C ALA A 125 1.69 -3.95 14.95
N TYR A 126 1.37 -4.59 13.80
CA TYR A 126 0.77 -5.92 13.82
C TYR A 126 1.72 -6.94 14.45
N LYS A 127 1.18 -7.87 15.23
CA LYS A 127 1.94 -8.96 15.86
C LYS A 127 2.15 -10.12 14.87
N CYS A 128 2.85 -9.85 13.77
CA CYS A 128 2.97 -10.76 12.62
C CYS A 128 3.54 -12.14 12.96
N ASN A 129 4.31 -12.26 14.04
CA ASN A 129 4.91 -13.52 14.48
C ASN A 129 3.99 -14.36 15.38
N ASP A 130 2.87 -13.79 15.82
CA ASP A 130 1.98 -14.43 16.78
C ASP A 130 0.74 -15.02 16.08
N ALA A 131 0.23 -16.15 16.60
CA ALA A 131 -1.05 -16.67 16.17
C ALA A 131 -2.19 -15.67 16.53
N PRO A 132 -3.26 -15.61 15.74
CA PRO A 132 -3.56 -16.43 14.56
C PRO A 132 -3.01 -15.89 13.24
N ILE A 133 -2.45 -14.66 13.18
CA ILE A 133 -2.09 -14.01 11.92
C ILE A 133 -0.82 -14.58 11.28
N SER A 134 0.10 -15.13 12.08
CA SER A 134 1.36 -15.69 11.59
C SER A 134 1.20 -16.82 10.57
N SER A 135 0.21 -17.69 10.77
CA SER A 135 -0.06 -18.82 9.89
C SER A 135 -0.63 -18.44 8.52
N HIS A 136 -1.13 -17.22 8.38
CA HIS A 136 -1.72 -16.69 7.15
C HIS A 136 -0.93 -15.51 6.57
N CYS A 137 0.31 -15.31 7.06
CA CYS A 137 1.11 -14.15 6.68
C CYS A 137 1.58 -14.26 5.22
N ASN A 138 1.25 -13.23 4.44
CA ASN A 138 1.86 -12.95 3.14
C ASN A 138 2.53 -11.58 3.23
N LYS A 139 3.83 -11.57 3.58
CA LYS A 139 4.58 -10.34 3.86
C LYS A 139 4.69 -9.46 2.63
N GLU A 140 4.98 -10.04 1.48
CA GLU A 140 5.16 -9.30 0.21
C GLU A 140 3.88 -8.55 -0.16
N LEU A 141 2.75 -9.27 -0.20
CA LEU A 141 1.45 -8.63 -0.48
C LEU A 141 1.05 -7.62 0.60
N CYS A 142 1.35 -7.91 1.89
CA CYS A 142 1.05 -6.99 2.99
C CYS A 142 1.81 -5.67 2.88
N GLN A 143 3.03 -5.69 2.35
CA GLN A 143 3.85 -4.49 2.14
C GLN A 143 3.27 -3.56 1.07
N THR A 144 2.51 -4.09 0.10
CA THR A 144 1.87 -3.27 -0.94
C THR A 144 0.54 -2.67 -0.51
N ARG A 145 -0.02 -3.10 0.62
CA ARG A 145 -1.33 -2.66 1.10
C ARG A 145 -1.23 -1.35 1.90
N LYS A 146 -2.19 -0.46 1.70
CA LYS A 146 -2.25 0.87 2.34
C LYS A 146 -2.15 0.79 3.87
N PHE A 147 -2.88 -0.13 4.49
CA PHE A 147 -2.90 -0.35 5.94
C PHE A 147 -2.17 -1.62 6.36
N GLY A 148 -1.30 -2.16 5.48
CA GLY A 148 -0.44 -3.29 5.79
C GLY A 148 0.72 -2.92 6.72
N ILE A 149 1.79 -3.72 6.67
CA ILE A 149 3.01 -3.46 7.46
C ILE A 149 3.85 -2.30 6.91
N GLY A 150 3.48 -1.74 5.75
CA GLY A 150 4.25 -0.78 4.99
C GLY A 150 5.39 -1.45 4.21
N ALA A 151 5.85 -0.78 3.17
CA ALA A 151 7.14 -1.16 2.58
C ALA A 151 8.19 -1.14 3.68
N ALA A 152 9.03 -2.17 3.76
CA ALA A 152 10.25 -2.04 4.53
C ALA A 152 10.89 -0.73 4.06
N ILE A 153 11.12 0.21 4.97
CA ILE A 153 11.91 1.39 4.65
C ILE A 153 13.26 0.82 4.22
N GLN A 154 13.42 0.61 2.93
CA GLN A 154 14.76 0.47 2.38
C GLN A 154 15.35 1.83 2.65
N ASN A 155 16.35 1.88 3.52
CA ASN A 155 17.13 3.08 3.71
C ASN A 155 17.59 3.48 2.31
N ALA A 156 16.97 4.53 1.77
CA ALA A 156 17.34 5.02 0.46
C ALA A 156 18.82 5.40 0.54
N ALA A 157 19.65 4.77 -0.27
CA ALA A 157 21.03 5.18 -0.41
C ALA A 157 21.02 6.54 -1.11
N ILE A 158 21.25 7.60 -0.34
CA ILE A 158 21.31 8.97 -0.84
C ILE A 158 22.77 9.29 -1.11
N GLY A 159 23.07 9.71 -2.32
CA GLY A 159 24.43 10.09 -2.74
C GLY A 159 24.45 11.24 -3.74
N ASN A 160 25.64 11.81 -3.95
CA ASN A 160 25.98 12.71 -5.06
C ASN A 160 24.98 13.83 -5.37
N LEU A 161 24.81 14.79 -4.46
CA LEU A 161 24.10 16.02 -4.78
C LEU A 161 24.87 16.83 -5.85
N ARG A 162 24.29 17.02 -7.00
CA ARG A 162 24.89 17.75 -8.15
C ARG A 162 24.03 18.96 -8.49
N LYS A 163 24.69 20.10 -8.73
CA LYS A 163 24.05 21.30 -9.22
C LYS A 163 24.44 21.57 -10.67
N TYR A 164 23.44 21.75 -11.52
CA TYR A 164 23.64 22.28 -12.86
C TYR A 164 23.35 23.79 -12.88
N ASN A 165 24.29 24.58 -13.42
CA ASN A 165 24.15 26.03 -13.52
C ASN A 165 23.30 26.43 -14.74
N SER A 166 22.02 26.05 -14.71
CA SER A 166 20.98 26.53 -15.60
C SER A 166 20.26 27.72 -14.97
N VAL A 167 19.37 28.37 -15.69
CA VAL A 167 18.54 29.45 -15.16
C VAL A 167 17.07 29.04 -15.37
N PRO A 168 16.33 28.67 -14.31
CA PRO A 168 16.78 28.45 -12.91
C PRO A 168 17.75 27.27 -12.75
N PRO A 169 18.53 27.22 -11.66
CA PRO A 169 19.43 26.10 -11.41
C PRO A 169 18.65 24.81 -11.10
N VAL A 170 19.13 23.71 -11.64
CA VAL A 170 18.57 22.36 -11.45
C VAL A 170 19.51 21.54 -10.59
N TRP A 171 18.95 20.79 -9.66
CA TRP A 171 19.68 19.92 -8.74
C TRP A 171 19.34 18.47 -9.01
N PHE A 172 20.31 17.59 -8.86
CA PHE A 172 20.13 16.15 -8.94
C PHE A 172 20.66 15.49 -7.67
N LEU A 173 19.85 14.63 -7.10
CA LEU A 173 20.19 13.80 -5.95
C LEU A 173 20.10 12.33 -6.38
N ASP A 174 21.17 11.56 -6.22
CA ASP A 174 21.10 10.12 -6.50
C ASP A 174 20.37 9.41 -5.34
N VAL A 175 19.28 8.74 -5.66
CA VAL A 175 18.49 7.92 -4.72
C VAL A 175 18.52 6.48 -5.21
N ASN A 176 19.16 5.58 -4.46
CA ASN A 176 19.39 4.18 -4.84
C ASN A 176 20.11 4.01 -6.20
N GLY A 177 20.96 4.99 -6.57
CA GLY A 177 21.68 4.99 -7.84
C GLY A 177 20.95 5.66 -8.99
N GLU A 178 19.69 6.04 -8.82
CA GLU A 178 18.89 6.76 -9.81
C GLU A 178 18.93 8.27 -9.55
N PRO A 179 19.16 9.12 -10.57
CA PRO A 179 19.17 10.57 -10.41
C PRO A 179 17.73 11.11 -10.27
N LEU A 180 17.44 11.69 -9.12
CA LEU A 180 16.21 12.44 -8.87
C LEU A 180 16.46 13.93 -9.14
N GLU A 181 15.70 14.52 -10.05
CA GLU A 181 15.71 15.94 -10.31
C GLU A 181 14.94 16.71 -9.23
N LEU A 182 15.57 17.75 -8.69
CA LEU A 182 15.00 18.63 -7.67
C LEU A 182 15.08 20.08 -8.12
N ASP A 183 14.01 20.82 -7.98
CA ASP A 183 14.07 22.25 -8.07
C ASP A 183 14.63 22.88 -6.78
N THR A 184 14.97 24.15 -6.84
CA THR A 184 15.54 24.86 -5.67
C THR A 184 14.54 24.98 -4.52
N GLU A 185 13.25 25.03 -4.80
CA GLU A 185 12.19 25.15 -3.82
C GLU A 185 11.97 23.82 -3.08
N ALA A 186 11.99 22.69 -3.81
CA ALA A 186 11.95 21.36 -3.25
C ALA A 186 13.14 21.08 -2.32
N LEU A 187 14.34 21.58 -2.68
CA LEU A 187 15.55 21.38 -1.88
C LEU A 187 15.53 22.16 -0.55
N LEU A 188 14.84 23.30 -0.51
CA LEU A 188 14.76 24.16 0.66
C LEU A 188 13.52 23.93 1.52
N SER A 189 12.56 23.15 1.05
CA SER A 189 11.27 22.92 1.71
C SER A 189 11.31 21.66 2.56
N GLN A 190 11.36 21.82 3.89
CA GLN A 190 11.30 20.72 4.86
C GLN A 190 10.13 19.71 4.66
N PRO A 191 8.91 20.11 4.24
CA PRO A 191 7.81 19.17 4.04
C PRO A 191 7.98 18.18 2.91
N VAL A 192 8.85 18.43 1.94
CA VAL A 192 9.07 17.54 0.78
C VAL A 192 9.85 16.28 1.16
N PHE A 193 10.64 16.34 2.24
CA PHE A 193 11.44 15.23 2.73
C PHE A 193 10.74 14.37 3.81
N GLN A 194 9.51 14.73 4.22
CA GLN A 194 8.75 14.03 5.27
C GLN A 194 7.64 13.11 4.71
N LYS A 195 7.57 12.94 3.41
CA LYS A 195 6.66 11.97 2.74
C LYS A 195 7.49 10.77 2.26
#